data_f0e347eb9adfc3fdd3c0c24a8922096b
#
_entry.id   f0e347eb9adfc3fdd3c0c24a8922096b
#
_cell.length_a   1.000
_cell.length_b   1.000
_cell.length_c   1.000
_cell.angle_alpha   90.00
_cell.angle_beta   90.00
_cell.angle_gamma   90.00
#
_symmetry.space_group_name_H-M   'P 1'
#
loop_
_entity.id
_entity.type
_entity.pdbx_description
1 polymer ?
#
loop_
_entity_poly.entity_id
_entity_poly.type
_entity_poly.pdbx_seq_one_letter_code
_entity_poly.pdbx_strand_id
1 'polypeptide(L)'
;MLVTAVVRFLRLVLLVVLSVMPAIAAPADQAFRQGLSAYHSGDYQKAMKIWLPLAQKEDAAAQAGIGFMYHRGMGVVTDNDKAAYWLRKAAEHGQPEGQFMLGSLYFYGAGVEKSYVQAYAWCDLAQDGGNADAQSCRDAALQSLKSKDDVKTAFRLSVDLHQRFGRARGK
;
A
#
# COMPACT_ATOMS: atom_id res chain seq x y z
N MET A 1 -43.72 19.52 34.19
CA MET A 1 -42.57 20.35 33.67
C MET A 1 -41.18 19.84 34.06
N LEU A 2 -40.98 19.21 35.22
CA LEU A 2 -39.65 18.67 35.61
C LEU A 2 -39.17 17.49 34.73
N VAL A 3 -40.04 16.58 34.35
CA VAL A 3 -39.69 15.35 33.59
C VAL A 3 -39.15 15.70 32.20
N THR A 4 -39.74 16.70 31.53
CA THR A 4 -39.29 17.16 30.22
C THR A 4 -37.91 17.84 30.22
N ALA A 5 -37.57 18.51 31.31
CA ALA A 5 -36.26 19.13 31.49
C ALA A 5 -35.15 18.11 31.73
N VAL A 6 -35.42 17.07 32.52
CA VAL A 6 -34.47 15.95 32.79
C VAL A 6 -34.19 15.16 31.52
N VAL A 7 -35.19 14.85 30.70
CA VAL A 7 -35.03 14.12 29.45
C VAL A 7 -34.22 14.94 28.42
N ARG A 8 -34.42 16.26 28.36
CA ARG A 8 -33.62 17.16 27.52
C ARG A 8 -32.16 17.25 27.99
N PHE A 9 -31.93 17.28 29.30
CA PHE A 9 -30.59 17.33 29.87
C PHE A 9 -29.83 16.01 29.63
N LEU A 10 -30.50 14.85 29.81
CA LEU A 10 -29.90 13.54 29.50
C LEU A 10 -29.56 13.40 28.01
N ARG A 11 -30.42 13.90 27.09
CA ARG A 11 -30.12 13.89 25.64
C ARG A 11 -28.95 14.78 25.29
N LEU A 12 -28.80 15.95 25.92
CA LEU A 12 -27.65 16.85 25.70
C LEU A 12 -26.35 16.24 26.23
N VAL A 13 -26.38 15.62 27.41
CA VAL A 13 -25.20 14.93 27.98
C VAL A 13 -24.80 13.73 27.12
N LEU A 14 -25.78 12.97 26.59
CA LEU A 14 -25.49 11.82 25.69
C LEU A 14 -24.88 12.27 24.37
N LEU A 15 -25.32 13.41 23.80
CA LEU A 15 -24.76 13.98 22.57
C LEU A 15 -23.35 14.55 22.77
N VAL A 16 -23.06 15.13 23.92
CA VAL A 16 -21.71 15.65 24.24
C VAL A 16 -20.73 14.50 24.50
N VAL A 17 -21.15 13.41 25.13
CA VAL A 17 -20.30 12.23 25.36
C VAL A 17 -19.97 11.52 24.05
N LEU A 18 -20.89 11.49 23.08
CA LEU A 18 -20.66 10.91 21.75
C LEU A 18 -19.73 11.77 20.87
N SER A 19 -19.63 13.08 21.12
CA SER A 19 -18.78 13.98 20.32
C SER A 19 -17.35 14.12 20.83
N VAL A 20 -17.00 13.53 21.98
CA VAL A 20 -15.67 13.63 22.61
C VAL A 20 -14.98 12.25 22.71
N MET A 21 -15.54 11.20 22.12
CA MET A 21 -14.76 9.96 21.98
C MET A 21 -13.61 10.22 20.99
N PRO A 22 -12.34 10.28 21.44
CA PRO A 22 -11.24 10.23 20.49
C PRO A 22 -11.45 8.96 19.66
N ALA A 23 -11.36 9.08 18.34
CA ALA A 23 -11.36 7.91 17.47
C ALA A 23 -10.20 7.02 17.94
N ILE A 24 -10.50 6.01 18.75
CA ILE A 24 -9.52 5.01 19.16
C ILE A 24 -9.15 4.30 17.85
N ALA A 25 -7.96 4.61 17.35
CA ALA A 25 -7.44 3.98 16.14
C ALA A 25 -7.56 2.46 16.31
N ALA A 26 -8.01 1.77 15.27
CA ALA A 26 -8.14 0.32 15.30
C ALA A 26 -6.81 -0.29 15.79
N PRO A 27 -6.84 -1.39 16.55
CA PRO A 27 -5.63 -2.01 17.09
C PRO A 27 -4.57 -2.32 16.03
N ALA A 28 -5.00 -2.63 14.80
CA ALA A 28 -4.12 -2.83 13.66
C ALA A 28 -3.38 -1.55 13.24
N ASP A 29 -4.07 -0.40 13.20
CA ASP A 29 -3.46 0.89 12.89
C ASP A 29 -2.44 1.31 13.95
N GLN A 30 -2.69 0.99 15.22
CA GLN A 30 -1.75 1.27 16.30
C GLN A 30 -0.51 0.39 16.17
N ALA A 31 -0.67 -0.91 15.89
CA ALA A 31 0.43 -1.83 15.69
C ALA A 31 1.26 -1.44 14.45
N PHE A 32 0.62 -1.08 13.34
CA PHE A 32 1.34 -0.59 12.16
C PHE A 32 2.20 0.64 12.48
N ARG A 33 1.64 1.63 13.19
CA ARG A 33 2.39 2.84 13.62
C ARG A 33 3.55 2.53 14.56
N GLN A 34 3.42 1.54 15.44
CA GLN A 34 4.53 1.07 16.28
C GLN A 34 5.66 0.47 15.42
N GLY A 35 5.32 -0.33 14.42
CA GLY A 35 6.27 -0.84 13.44
C GLY A 35 6.97 0.27 12.66
N LEU A 36 6.21 1.29 12.23
CA LEU A 36 6.75 2.46 11.53
C LEU A 36 7.72 3.25 12.43
N SER A 37 7.39 3.44 13.70
CA SER A 37 8.29 4.06 14.67
C SER A 37 9.59 3.28 14.84
N ALA A 38 9.52 1.95 14.94
CA ALA A 38 10.69 1.07 15.02
C ALA A 38 11.52 1.16 13.73
N TYR A 39 10.87 1.18 12.57
CA TYR A 39 11.54 1.35 11.27
C TYR A 39 12.32 2.68 11.20
N HIS A 40 11.68 3.81 11.55
CA HIS A 40 12.33 5.13 11.54
C HIS A 40 13.45 5.27 12.58
N SER A 41 13.41 4.53 13.68
CA SER A 41 14.50 4.49 14.65
C SER A 41 15.66 3.56 14.24
N GLY A 42 15.56 2.87 13.09
CA GLY A 42 16.55 1.91 12.62
C GLY A 42 16.43 0.51 13.25
N ASP A 43 15.46 0.29 14.13
CA ASP A 43 15.19 -1.04 14.71
C ASP A 43 14.35 -1.88 13.74
N TYR A 44 14.99 -2.23 12.61
CA TYR A 44 14.34 -2.97 11.53
C TYR A 44 13.87 -4.36 11.95
N GLN A 45 14.58 -5.03 12.86
CA GLN A 45 14.17 -6.34 13.38
C GLN A 45 12.87 -6.24 14.16
N LYS A 46 12.70 -5.19 14.96
CA LYS A 46 11.47 -4.92 15.69
C LYS A 46 10.33 -4.55 14.73
N ALA A 47 10.60 -3.70 13.72
CA ALA A 47 9.62 -3.38 12.69
C ALA A 47 9.11 -4.64 11.99
N MET A 48 10.02 -5.54 11.58
CA MET A 48 9.70 -6.82 10.95
C MET A 48 8.81 -7.69 11.87
N LYS A 49 9.16 -7.83 13.15
CA LYS A 49 8.37 -8.61 14.12
C LYS A 49 6.94 -8.07 14.30
N ILE A 50 6.76 -6.75 14.18
CA ILE A 50 5.45 -6.10 14.32
C ILE A 50 4.65 -6.23 13.02
N TRP A 51 5.27 -5.99 11.87
CA TRP A 51 4.57 -5.95 10.59
C TRP A 51 4.26 -7.33 10.01
N LEU A 52 5.10 -8.35 10.27
CA LEU A 52 4.89 -9.68 9.69
C LEU A 52 3.51 -10.28 10.04
N PRO A 53 3.05 -10.27 11.31
CA PRO A 53 1.71 -10.77 11.63
C PRO A 53 0.58 -9.90 11.05
N LEU A 54 0.79 -8.59 10.81
CA LEU A 54 -0.18 -7.74 10.13
C LEU A 54 -0.24 -8.06 8.63
N ALA A 55 0.91 -8.22 7.99
CA ALA A 55 1.01 -8.59 6.58
C ALA A 55 0.37 -9.95 6.29
N GLN A 56 0.52 -10.92 7.21
CA GLN A 56 -0.16 -12.22 7.14
C GLN A 56 -1.68 -12.12 7.27
N LYS A 57 -2.19 -11.07 7.93
CA LYS A 57 -3.62 -10.73 8.02
C LYS A 57 -4.09 -9.76 6.93
N GLU A 58 -3.35 -9.72 5.83
CA GLU A 58 -3.69 -8.95 4.63
C GLU A 58 -3.65 -7.42 4.81
N ASP A 59 -2.97 -6.90 5.84
CA ASP A 59 -2.68 -5.48 5.93
C ASP A 59 -1.73 -5.06 4.80
N ALA A 60 -2.26 -4.33 3.83
CA ALA A 60 -1.54 -3.97 2.61
C ALA A 60 -0.34 -3.04 2.87
N ALA A 61 -0.44 -2.16 3.87
CA ALA A 61 0.67 -1.27 4.22
C ALA A 61 1.82 -2.06 4.87
N ALA A 62 1.50 -3.00 5.75
CA ALA A 62 2.49 -3.90 6.33
C ALA A 62 3.13 -4.82 5.27
N GLN A 63 2.33 -5.33 4.31
CA GLN A 63 2.86 -6.11 3.18
C GLN A 63 3.86 -5.30 2.36
N ALA A 64 3.54 -4.03 2.03
CA ALA A 64 4.47 -3.15 1.32
C ALA A 64 5.74 -2.91 2.13
N GLY A 65 5.62 -2.63 3.44
CA GLY A 65 6.75 -2.45 4.34
C GLY A 65 7.67 -3.67 4.41
N ILE A 66 7.11 -4.87 4.58
CA ILE A 66 7.87 -6.13 4.58
C ILE A 66 8.57 -6.36 3.24
N GLY A 67 7.88 -6.14 2.12
CA GLY A 67 8.45 -6.27 0.80
C GLY A 67 9.63 -5.31 0.59
N PHE A 68 9.50 -4.07 1.01
CA PHE A 68 10.59 -3.08 0.99
C PHE A 68 11.79 -3.54 1.82
N MET A 69 11.55 -4.05 3.04
CA MET A 69 12.63 -4.50 3.92
C MET A 69 13.41 -5.68 3.32
N TYR A 70 12.73 -6.64 2.68
CA TYR A 70 13.42 -7.72 1.95
C TYR A 70 14.21 -7.19 0.75
N HIS A 71 13.66 -6.24 -0.01
CA HIS A 71 14.37 -5.64 -1.16
C HIS A 71 15.65 -4.90 -0.74
N ARG A 72 15.61 -4.18 0.39
CA ARG A 72 16.72 -3.37 0.88
C ARG A 72 17.66 -4.08 1.86
N GLY A 73 17.29 -5.28 2.30
CA GLY A 73 18.06 -6.01 3.32
C GLY A 73 18.00 -5.35 4.71
N MET A 74 16.87 -4.71 5.04
CA MET A 74 16.71 -4.00 6.31
C MET A 74 16.23 -4.96 7.41
N GLY A 75 17.11 -5.28 8.34
CA GLY A 75 16.83 -6.22 9.44
C GLY A 75 16.72 -7.69 9.00
N VAL A 76 16.88 -7.97 7.72
CA VAL A 76 16.88 -9.28 7.08
C VAL A 76 17.91 -9.31 5.96
N VAL A 77 18.28 -10.50 5.51
CA VAL A 77 19.08 -10.66 4.29
C VAL A 77 18.23 -10.24 3.08
N THR A 78 18.85 -9.51 2.14
CA THR A 78 18.20 -9.12 0.88
C THR A 78 17.68 -10.35 0.14
N ASP A 79 16.40 -10.32 -0.21
CA ASP A 79 15.72 -11.40 -0.90
C ASP A 79 14.64 -10.80 -1.81
N ASN A 80 14.99 -10.64 -3.09
CA ASN A 80 14.10 -10.00 -4.05
C ASN A 80 12.88 -10.89 -4.40
N ASP A 81 12.97 -12.21 -4.27
CA ASP A 81 11.83 -13.10 -4.51
C ASP A 81 10.76 -12.91 -3.41
N LYS A 82 11.21 -12.84 -2.15
CA LYS A 82 10.30 -12.49 -1.04
C LYS A 82 9.78 -11.06 -1.13
N ALA A 83 10.63 -10.11 -1.58
CA ALA A 83 10.19 -8.75 -1.84
C ALA A 83 9.05 -8.72 -2.87
N ALA A 84 9.25 -9.38 -4.02
CA ALA A 84 8.24 -9.46 -5.08
C ALA A 84 6.94 -10.12 -4.59
N TYR A 85 7.04 -11.18 -3.77
CA TYR A 85 5.88 -11.85 -3.19
C TYR A 85 5.05 -10.89 -2.33
N TRP A 86 5.67 -10.19 -1.38
CA TRP A 86 4.96 -9.30 -0.48
C TRP A 86 4.45 -8.04 -1.17
N LEU A 87 5.26 -7.46 -2.09
CA LEU A 87 4.86 -6.29 -2.86
C LEU A 87 3.70 -6.60 -3.80
N ARG A 88 3.65 -7.80 -4.39
CA ARG A 88 2.50 -8.24 -5.20
C ARG A 88 1.23 -8.29 -4.36
N LYS A 89 1.27 -8.87 -3.17
CA LYS A 89 0.11 -8.87 -2.25
C LYS A 89 -0.35 -7.46 -1.93
N ALA A 90 0.57 -6.56 -1.56
CA ALA A 90 0.24 -5.17 -1.28
C ALA A 90 -0.38 -4.46 -2.51
N ALA A 91 0.18 -4.69 -3.69
CA ALA A 91 -0.29 -4.10 -4.94
C ALA A 91 -1.70 -4.58 -5.31
N GLU A 92 -2.00 -5.87 -5.16
CA GLU A 92 -3.31 -6.47 -5.39
C GLU A 92 -4.36 -5.98 -4.38
N HIS A 93 -3.95 -5.62 -3.16
CA HIS A 93 -4.80 -4.95 -2.17
C HIS A 93 -4.93 -3.44 -2.39
N GLY A 94 -4.46 -2.92 -3.53
CA GLY A 94 -4.62 -1.52 -3.91
C GLY A 94 -3.71 -0.55 -3.16
N GLN A 95 -2.59 -1.02 -2.59
CA GLN A 95 -1.60 -0.16 -1.93
C GLN A 95 -0.68 0.50 -2.98
N PRO A 96 -0.74 1.84 -3.16
CA PRO A 96 0.00 2.51 -4.23
C PRO A 96 1.52 2.36 -4.12
N GLU A 97 2.07 2.35 -2.90
CA GLU A 97 3.50 2.11 -2.68
C GLU A 97 3.91 0.70 -3.12
N GLY A 98 3.09 -0.31 -2.78
CA GLY A 98 3.30 -1.69 -3.21
C GLY A 98 3.24 -1.83 -4.73
N GLN A 99 2.30 -1.14 -5.39
CA GLN A 99 2.15 -1.10 -6.85
C GLN A 99 3.38 -0.48 -7.52
N PHE A 100 3.83 0.69 -7.04
CA PHE A 100 5.03 1.35 -7.54
C PHE A 100 6.26 0.48 -7.40
N MET A 101 6.47 -0.09 -6.22
CA MET A 101 7.63 -0.94 -5.97
C MET A 101 7.61 -2.23 -6.80
N LEU A 102 6.45 -2.86 -6.96
CA LEU A 102 6.31 -4.02 -7.84
C LEU A 102 6.61 -3.67 -9.30
N GLY A 103 6.13 -2.53 -9.78
CA GLY A 103 6.47 -1.98 -11.09
C GLY A 103 7.98 -1.78 -11.27
N SER A 104 8.64 -1.24 -10.24
CA SER A 104 10.09 -1.07 -10.21
C SER A 104 10.83 -2.41 -10.25
N LEU A 105 10.38 -3.42 -9.51
CA LEU A 105 10.96 -4.76 -9.59
C LEU A 105 10.86 -5.36 -11.01
N TYR A 106 9.73 -5.20 -11.69
CA TYR A 106 9.58 -5.61 -13.08
C TYR A 106 10.49 -4.83 -14.04
N PHE A 107 10.69 -3.53 -13.78
CA PHE A 107 11.57 -2.70 -14.60
C PHE A 107 13.02 -3.19 -14.57
N TYR A 108 13.51 -3.54 -13.38
CA TYR A 108 14.89 -4.01 -13.18
C TYR A 108 15.07 -5.52 -13.33
N GLY A 109 14.02 -6.31 -13.24
CA GLY A 109 14.07 -7.77 -13.19
C GLY A 109 14.59 -8.29 -11.85
N ALA A 110 14.20 -7.64 -10.74
CA ALA A 110 14.63 -8.01 -9.41
C ALA A 110 13.59 -8.92 -8.73
N GLY A 111 13.88 -10.21 -8.55
CA GLY A 111 12.95 -11.21 -7.99
C GLY A 111 11.73 -11.51 -8.88
N VAL A 112 11.74 -11.01 -10.10
CA VAL A 112 10.74 -11.25 -11.14
C VAL A 112 11.42 -11.22 -12.51
N GLU A 113 10.85 -11.88 -13.50
CA GLU A 113 11.28 -11.72 -14.88
C GLU A 113 11.10 -10.25 -15.33
N LYS A 114 12.14 -9.69 -15.94
CA LYS A 114 12.14 -8.30 -16.41
C LYS A 114 11.06 -8.07 -17.45
N SER A 115 10.19 -7.10 -17.23
CA SER A 115 9.09 -6.77 -18.13
C SER A 115 8.71 -5.29 -18.07
N TYR A 116 9.02 -4.53 -19.10
CA TYR A 116 8.61 -3.14 -19.20
C TYR A 116 7.09 -2.98 -19.37
N VAL A 117 6.40 -3.99 -19.92
CA VAL A 117 4.93 -4.04 -20.01
C VAL A 117 4.31 -4.09 -18.61
N GLN A 118 4.80 -4.99 -17.75
CA GLN A 118 4.35 -5.07 -16.36
C GLN A 118 4.73 -3.81 -15.57
N ALA A 119 5.97 -3.34 -15.74
CA ALA A 119 6.45 -2.12 -15.08
C ALA A 119 5.55 -0.93 -15.39
N TYR A 120 5.23 -0.70 -16.67
CA TYR A 120 4.31 0.35 -17.08
C TYR A 120 2.96 0.24 -16.38
N ALA A 121 2.33 -0.94 -16.47
CA ALA A 121 0.96 -1.11 -15.99
C ALA A 121 0.85 -0.95 -14.46
N TRP A 122 1.80 -1.49 -13.70
CA TRP A 122 1.81 -1.33 -12.24
C TRP A 122 2.15 0.10 -11.79
N CYS A 123 3.10 0.79 -12.47
CA CYS A 123 3.42 2.18 -12.15
C CYS A 123 2.29 3.14 -12.55
N ASP A 124 1.59 2.87 -13.65
CA ASP A 124 0.42 3.65 -14.07
C ASP A 124 -0.72 3.56 -13.03
N LEU A 125 -1.00 2.34 -12.54
CA LEU A 125 -1.96 2.13 -11.46
C LEU A 125 -1.54 2.82 -10.15
N ALA A 126 -0.25 2.76 -9.80
CA ALA A 126 0.29 3.42 -8.60
C ALA A 126 0.17 4.95 -8.68
N GLN A 127 0.37 5.53 -9.85
CA GLN A 127 0.20 6.96 -10.09
C GLN A 127 -1.26 7.39 -9.86
N ASP A 128 -2.20 6.64 -10.38
CA ASP A 128 -3.64 6.89 -10.15
C ASP A 128 -4.01 6.71 -8.67
N GLY A 129 -3.29 5.85 -7.95
CA GLY A 129 -3.38 5.68 -6.50
C GLY A 129 -2.76 6.83 -5.68
N GLY A 130 -2.08 7.78 -6.33
CA GLY A 130 -1.46 8.95 -5.71
C GLY A 130 -0.01 8.77 -5.30
N ASN A 131 0.69 7.73 -5.75
CA ASN A 131 2.14 7.62 -5.52
C ASN A 131 2.90 8.62 -6.40
N ALA A 132 3.67 9.52 -5.76
CA ALA A 132 4.34 10.63 -6.44
C ALA A 132 5.50 10.17 -7.34
N ASP A 133 6.16 9.07 -7.01
CA ASP A 133 7.32 8.55 -7.75
C ASP A 133 6.92 7.67 -8.95
N ALA A 134 5.65 7.26 -8.98
CA ALA A 134 5.16 6.31 -9.99
C ALA A 134 5.17 6.86 -11.41
N GLN A 135 5.02 8.19 -11.58
CA GLN A 135 5.09 8.82 -12.91
C GLN A 135 6.43 8.56 -13.59
N SER A 136 7.53 8.75 -12.89
CA SER A 136 8.87 8.55 -13.44
C SER A 136 9.11 7.08 -13.85
N CYS A 137 8.65 6.15 -13.03
CA CYS A 137 8.69 4.71 -13.33
C CYS A 137 7.88 4.37 -14.59
N ARG A 138 6.64 4.86 -14.67
CA ARG A 138 5.75 4.65 -15.81
C ARG A 138 6.37 5.18 -17.10
N ASP A 139 6.86 6.41 -17.09
CA ASP A 139 7.42 7.06 -18.26
C ASP A 139 8.70 6.36 -18.73
N ALA A 140 9.58 5.94 -17.80
CA ALA A 140 10.76 5.15 -18.11
C ALA A 140 10.41 3.78 -18.71
N ALA A 141 9.38 3.11 -18.16
CA ALA A 141 8.90 1.83 -18.69
C ALA A 141 8.35 2.01 -20.12
N LEU A 142 7.54 3.03 -20.36
CA LEU A 142 6.97 3.34 -21.69
C LEU A 142 8.07 3.59 -22.73
N GLN A 143 9.10 4.38 -22.37
CA GLN A 143 10.25 4.65 -23.25
C GLN A 143 11.08 3.41 -23.55
N SER A 144 11.04 2.40 -22.67
CA SER A 144 11.78 1.15 -22.81
C SER A 144 11.06 0.10 -23.66
N LEU A 145 9.78 0.31 -23.99
CA LEU A 145 9.02 -0.56 -24.90
C LEU A 145 9.51 -0.41 -26.33
N LYS A 146 9.79 -1.54 -26.99
CA LYS A 146 10.46 -1.54 -28.30
C LYS A 146 9.50 -1.67 -29.49
N SER A 147 8.32 -2.20 -29.27
CA SER A 147 7.34 -2.45 -30.34
C SER A 147 6.00 -1.76 -30.09
N LYS A 148 5.25 -1.48 -31.16
CA LYS A 148 3.87 -0.99 -31.06
C LYS A 148 2.95 -2.00 -30.35
N ASP A 149 3.23 -3.29 -30.48
CA ASP A 149 2.43 -4.34 -29.85
C ASP A 149 2.72 -4.44 -28.33
N ASP A 150 3.97 -4.22 -27.89
CA ASP A 150 4.28 -4.09 -26.48
C ASP A 150 3.56 -2.89 -25.85
N VAL A 151 3.53 -1.75 -26.56
CA VAL A 151 2.80 -0.57 -26.10
C VAL A 151 1.31 -0.87 -25.96
N LYS A 152 0.68 -1.49 -26.95
CA LYS A 152 -0.74 -1.88 -26.88
C LYS A 152 -1.00 -2.85 -25.72
N THR A 153 -0.09 -3.79 -25.50
CA THR A 153 -0.19 -4.78 -24.43
C THR A 153 -0.06 -4.11 -23.07
N ALA A 154 0.87 -3.16 -22.90
CA ALA A 154 1.05 -2.40 -21.68
C ALA A 154 -0.21 -1.58 -21.33
N PHE A 155 -0.79 -0.88 -22.29
CA PHE A 155 -2.04 -0.14 -22.09
C PHE A 155 -3.22 -1.06 -21.75
N ARG A 156 -3.35 -2.20 -22.44
CA ARG A 156 -4.42 -3.17 -22.14
C ARG A 156 -4.27 -3.75 -20.73
N LEU A 157 -3.05 -4.11 -20.34
CA LEU A 157 -2.76 -4.59 -18.99
C LEU A 157 -3.05 -3.51 -17.95
N SER A 158 -2.66 -2.26 -18.20
CA SER A 158 -2.96 -1.15 -17.29
C SER A 158 -4.48 -1.03 -17.06
N VAL A 159 -5.29 -1.06 -18.10
CA VAL A 159 -6.76 -1.03 -17.99
C VAL A 159 -7.28 -2.21 -17.16
N ASP A 160 -6.78 -3.43 -17.40
CA ASP A 160 -7.17 -4.61 -16.60
C ASP A 160 -6.81 -4.46 -15.13
N LEU A 161 -5.61 -3.97 -14.81
CA LEU A 161 -5.19 -3.74 -13.43
C LEU A 161 -6.04 -2.68 -12.73
N HIS A 162 -6.40 -1.59 -13.42
CA HIS A 162 -7.30 -0.57 -12.88
C HIS A 162 -8.70 -1.13 -12.57
N GLN A 163 -9.22 -2.00 -13.43
CA GLN A 163 -10.51 -2.66 -13.19
C GLN A 163 -10.47 -3.60 -11.98
N ARG A 164 -9.37 -4.32 -11.78
CA ARG A 164 -9.23 -5.34 -10.73
C ARG A 164 -8.79 -4.77 -9.39
N PHE A 165 -7.87 -3.81 -9.39
CA PHE A 165 -7.16 -3.37 -8.20
C PHE A 165 -7.16 -1.84 -8.02
N GLY A 166 -7.72 -1.08 -8.97
CA GLY A 166 -7.88 0.36 -8.82
C GLY A 166 -8.81 0.65 -7.65
N ARG A 167 -8.45 1.63 -6.81
CA ARG A 167 -9.38 2.13 -5.80
C ARG A 167 -10.61 2.66 -6.55
N ALA A 168 -11.79 2.17 -6.20
CA ALA A 168 -13.01 2.80 -6.64
C ALA A 168 -12.90 4.29 -6.25
N ARG A 169 -12.72 5.18 -7.26
CA ARG A 169 -12.72 6.63 -7.03
C ARG A 169 -14.02 6.91 -6.30
N GLY A 170 -13.90 7.38 -5.05
CA GLY A 170 -15.00 7.45 -4.11
C GLY A 170 -16.26 8.04 -4.74
N LYS A 171 -17.36 7.33 -4.50
CA LYS A 171 -18.71 7.86 -4.73
C LYS A 171 -18.99 8.91 -3.67
#